data_513436e8e29d3f1fc7b8b04086a024b8
#
_entry.id   513436e8e29d3f1fc7b8b04086a024b8
#
_cell.length_a   1.000
_cell.length_b   1.000
_cell.length_c   1.000
_cell.angle_alpha   90.00
_cell.angle_beta   90.00
_cell.angle_gamma   90.00
#
_symmetry.space_group_name_H-M   'P 1'
#
loop_
_entity.id
_entity.type
_entity.pdbx_description
1 polymer ?
#
loop_
_entity_poly.entity_id
_entity_poly.type
_entity_poly.pdbx_seq_one_letter_code
_entity_poly.pdbx_strand_id
1 'polypeptide(L)'
;AGSAQSLASLLLADLEQSAQPLTIFFDDYHCIGDDVLIEALRCLVQRAPEHVHLVFIGRKDLPEAIVEHCYADDRLDIDVALLRFDADETRDLLRKGGLQPEQGGDLCSIQQAADGWIAALRAYLLAPAPGSGRYMPRSISNLFDELLGQLDVDTCRALCSVGLLEKFSLPLLRSLLGDSAAEALLQLLRRRQLFLNVLDEQDSWFSLHPLFREHLRSACLARDD
;
A
#
# COMPACT_ATOMS: atom_id res chain seq x y z
N ALA A 1 -17.70 23.78 -12.25
CA ALA A 1 -17.76 23.95 -10.79
C ALA A 1 -19.19 23.78 -10.25
N GLY A 2 -20.23 24.25 -10.94
CA GLY A 2 -21.61 24.22 -10.42
C GLY A 2 -22.25 22.83 -10.28
N SER A 3 -21.88 21.84 -11.08
CA SER A 3 -22.60 20.55 -11.13
C SER A 3 -22.19 19.58 -9.99
N ALA A 4 -20.94 19.50 -9.62
CA ALA A 4 -20.49 18.55 -8.58
C ALA A 4 -20.85 19.04 -7.17
N GLN A 5 -20.75 20.33 -6.90
CA GLN A 5 -21.24 20.92 -5.64
C GLN A 5 -22.75 20.78 -5.50
N SER A 6 -23.49 20.91 -6.61
CA SER A 6 -24.95 20.67 -6.62
C SER A 6 -25.27 19.20 -6.33
N LEU A 7 -24.52 18.25 -6.91
CA LEU A 7 -24.71 16.83 -6.63
C LEU A 7 -24.35 16.47 -5.17
N ALA A 8 -23.25 16.99 -4.64
CA ALA A 8 -22.90 16.81 -3.24
C ALA A 8 -23.97 17.37 -2.30
N SER A 9 -24.55 18.53 -2.62
CA SER A 9 -25.62 19.14 -1.82
C SER A 9 -26.91 18.34 -1.88
N LEU A 10 -27.27 17.77 -3.02
CA LEU A 10 -28.42 16.88 -3.15
C LEU A 10 -28.24 15.60 -2.34
N LEU A 11 -27.07 14.98 -2.48
CA LEU A 11 -26.73 13.79 -1.68
C LEU A 11 -26.79 14.07 -0.19
N LEU A 12 -26.24 15.20 0.27
CA LEU A 12 -26.29 15.60 1.68
C LEU A 12 -27.72 15.78 2.16
N ALA A 13 -28.59 16.41 1.36
CA ALA A 13 -29.98 16.57 1.71
C ALA A 13 -30.73 15.23 1.85
N ASP A 14 -30.42 14.26 0.98
CA ASP A 14 -30.98 12.91 1.09
C ASP A 14 -30.44 12.17 2.32
N LEU A 15 -29.15 12.33 2.63
CA LEU A 15 -28.52 11.75 3.81
C LEU A 15 -29.07 12.34 5.12
N GLU A 16 -29.32 13.64 5.17
CA GLU A 16 -29.94 14.32 6.32
C GLU A 16 -31.38 13.82 6.59
N GLN A 17 -32.11 13.41 5.56
CA GLN A 17 -33.44 12.83 5.71
C GLN A 17 -33.43 11.37 6.15
N SER A 18 -32.30 10.67 5.99
CA SER A 18 -32.15 9.29 6.43
C SER A 18 -31.89 9.24 7.94
N ALA A 19 -32.76 8.58 8.69
CA ALA A 19 -32.59 8.40 10.13
C ALA A 19 -31.76 7.15 10.49
N GLN A 20 -31.27 6.38 9.51
CA GLN A 20 -30.56 5.14 9.74
C GLN A 20 -29.04 5.36 9.64
N PRO A 21 -28.25 4.70 10.49
CA PRO A 21 -26.79 4.70 10.34
C PRO A 21 -26.38 4.19 8.95
N LEU A 22 -25.53 4.93 8.28
CA LEU A 22 -25.07 4.62 6.93
C LEU A 22 -23.52 4.68 6.90
N THR A 23 -22.91 3.70 6.23
CA THR A 23 -21.48 3.76 5.93
C THR A 23 -21.28 3.78 4.42
N ILE A 24 -20.56 4.78 3.94
CA ILE A 24 -20.22 4.96 2.51
C ILE A 24 -18.73 4.66 2.33
N PHE A 25 -18.43 3.71 1.44
CA PHE A 25 -17.07 3.34 1.11
C PHE A 25 -16.67 3.95 -0.23
N PHE A 26 -15.56 4.69 -0.23
CA PHE A 26 -14.88 5.19 -1.42
C PHE A 26 -13.65 4.33 -1.68
N ASP A 27 -13.84 3.25 -2.44
CA ASP A 27 -12.73 2.36 -2.79
C ASP A 27 -11.91 2.94 -3.94
N ASP A 28 -10.59 2.73 -3.88
CA ASP A 28 -9.62 3.28 -4.83
C ASP A 28 -9.73 4.80 -5.03
N TYR A 29 -10.08 5.55 -3.96
CA TYR A 29 -10.26 7.01 -4.04
C TYR A 29 -9.05 7.72 -4.66
N HIS A 30 -7.86 7.14 -4.58
CA HIS A 30 -6.63 7.67 -5.16
C HIS A 30 -6.63 7.76 -6.69
N CYS A 31 -7.60 7.11 -7.36
CA CYS A 31 -7.83 7.23 -8.80
C CYS A 31 -8.59 8.52 -9.16
N ILE A 32 -9.16 9.21 -8.18
CA ILE A 32 -9.86 10.49 -8.39
C ILE A 32 -8.79 11.57 -8.59
N GLY A 33 -8.65 12.05 -9.81
CA GLY A 33 -7.72 13.14 -10.19
C GLY A 33 -8.42 14.44 -10.57
N ASP A 34 -9.75 14.52 -10.45
CA ASP A 34 -10.54 15.69 -10.82
C ASP A 34 -10.76 16.58 -9.59
N ASP A 35 -10.29 17.82 -9.66
CA ASP A 35 -10.40 18.81 -8.59
C ASP A 35 -11.87 19.09 -8.21
N VAL A 36 -12.80 18.95 -9.16
CA VAL A 36 -14.22 19.17 -8.92
C VAL A 36 -14.82 18.04 -8.05
N LEU A 37 -14.34 16.81 -8.26
CA LEU A 37 -14.75 15.67 -7.42
C LEU A 37 -14.09 15.73 -6.04
N ILE A 38 -12.84 16.15 -5.95
CA ILE A 38 -12.15 16.37 -4.67
C ILE A 38 -12.90 17.42 -3.84
N GLU A 39 -13.34 18.51 -4.45
CA GLU A 39 -14.13 19.56 -3.79
C GLU A 39 -15.51 19.04 -3.34
N ALA A 40 -16.14 18.17 -4.14
CA ALA A 40 -17.40 17.53 -3.75
C ALA A 40 -17.21 16.59 -2.54
N LEU A 41 -16.13 15.80 -2.52
CA LEU A 41 -15.78 14.95 -1.37
C LEU A 41 -15.47 15.79 -0.14
N ARG A 42 -14.74 16.89 -0.28
CA ARG A 42 -14.48 17.82 0.81
C ARG A 42 -15.79 18.35 1.41
N CYS A 43 -16.71 18.76 0.58
CA CYS A 43 -18.02 19.25 1.01
C CYS A 43 -18.82 18.14 1.74
N LEU A 44 -18.73 16.90 1.26
CA LEU A 44 -19.37 15.75 1.89
C LEU A 44 -18.78 15.48 3.28
N VAL A 45 -17.46 15.43 3.41
CA VAL A 45 -16.78 15.21 4.70
C VAL A 45 -17.12 16.31 5.70
N GLN A 46 -17.13 17.58 5.27
CA GLN A 46 -17.40 18.72 6.13
C GLN A 46 -18.84 18.76 6.67
N ARG A 47 -19.80 18.19 5.93
CA ARG A 47 -21.24 18.37 6.18
C ARG A 47 -21.99 17.06 6.39
N ALA A 48 -21.31 15.92 6.39
CA ALA A 48 -21.95 14.64 6.62
C ALA A 48 -22.66 14.64 7.99
N PRO A 49 -23.90 14.14 8.08
CA PRO A 49 -24.58 13.97 9.35
C PRO A 49 -23.86 12.96 10.27
N GLU A 50 -23.99 13.08 11.59
CA GLU A 50 -23.34 12.23 12.59
C GLU A 50 -23.59 10.71 12.41
N HIS A 51 -24.73 10.34 11.84
CA HIS A 51 -25.06 8.93 11.56
C HIS A 51 -24.46 8.39 10.27
N VAL A 52 -23.71 9.22 9.52
CA VAL A 52 -23.06 8.83 8.25
C VAL A 52 -21.56 8.70 8.46
N HIS A 53 -21.05 7.50 8.22
CA HIS A 53 -19.62 7.22 8.27
C HIS A 53 -19.05 7.14 6.86
N LEU A 54 -17.95 7.84 6.62
CA LEU A 54 -17.28 7.85 5.34
C LEU A 54 -15.95 7.08 5.47
N VAL A 55 -15.75 6.07 4.64
CA VAL A 55 -14.55 5.24 4.62
C VAL A 55 -13.83 5.43 3.29
N PHE A 56 -12.61 5.94 3.34
CA PHE A 56 -11.76 6.11 2.17
C PHE A 56 -10.71 5.00 2.13
N ILE A 57 -10.69 4.23 1.06
CA ILE A 57 -9.74 3.14 0.84
C ILE A 57 -8.87 3.50 -0.35
N GLY A 58 -7.56 3.47 -0.18
CA GLY A 58 -6.67 3.84 -1.26
C GLY A 58 -5.20 3.63 -0.96
N ARG A 59 -4.37 3.87 -1.97
CA ARG A 59 -2.90 3.72 -1.90
C ARG A 59 -2.17 5.04 -1.69
N LYS A 60 -2.90 6.12 -1.40
CA LYS A 60 -2.37 7.46 -1.15
C LYS A 60 -3.08 8.06 0.03
N ASP A 61 -2.40 8.94 0.72
CA ASP A 61 -3.03 9.75 1.76
C ASP A 61 -4.15 10.62 1.18
N LEU A 62 -5.16 10.88 1.98
CA LEU A 62 -6.22 11.81 1.61
C LEU A 62 -5.62 13.19 1.32
N PRO A 63 -6.12 13.91 0.30
CA PRO A 63 -5.72 15.28 0.05
C PRO A 63 -5.88 16.14 1.31
N GLU A 64 -4.90 17.00 1.58
CA GLU A 64 -4.89 17.91 2.73
C GLU A 64 -6.19 18.72 2.83
N ALA A 65 -6.69 19.18 1.68
CA ALA A 65 -7.97 19.89 1.58
C ALA A 65 -9.19 19.11 2.13
N ILE A 66 -9.14 17.79 2.20
CA ILE A 66 -10.17 16.95 2.84
C ILE A 66 -9.83 16.77 4.32
N VAL A 67 -8.57 16.47 4.62
CA VAL A 67 -8.09 16.15 5.98
C VAL A 67 -8.25 17.34 6.93
N GLU A 68 -7.99 18.57 6.49
CA GLU A 68 -8.15 19.79 7.28
C GLU A 68 -9.58 20.02 7.82
N HIS A 69 -10.56 19.35 7.23
CA HIS A 69 -11.96 19.45 7.63
C HIS A 69 -12.42 18.30 8.53
N CYS A 70 -11.52 17.35 8.84
CA CYS A 70 -11.78 16.26 9.78
C CYS A 70 -11.26 16.66 11.17
N TYR A 71 -12.13 16.63 12.18
CA TYR A 71 -11.67 16.72 13.55
C TYR A 71 -10.88 15.47 13.92
N ALA A 72 -9.80 15.63 14.68
CA ALA A 72 -8.93 14.51 15.05
C ALA A 72 -9.69 13.38 15.80
N ASP A 73 -10.69 13.76 16.61
CA ASP A 73 -11.49 12.82 17.39
C ASP A 73 -12.52 12.06 16.54
N ASP A 74 -12.85 12.57 15.35
CA ASP A 74 -13.84 11.97 14.43
C ASP A 74 -13.18 11.17 13.29
N ARG A 75 -11.84 11.05 13.32
CA ARG A 75 -11.06 10.40 12.28
C ARG A 75 -10.27 9.21 12.82
N LEU A 76 -10.36 8.09 12.12
CA LEU A 76 -9.51 6.93 12.33
C LEU A 76 -8.65 6.70 11.09
N ASP A 77 -7.33 6.74 11.25
CA ASP A 77 -6.38 6.38 10.21
C ASP A 77 -5.96 4.92 10.42
N ILE A 78 -6.19 4.11 9.38
CA ILE A 78 -5.77 2.70 9.34
C ILE A 78 -4.66 2.61 8.29
N ASP A 79 -3.43 2.54 8.76
CA ASP A 79 -2.24 2.46 7.92
C ASP A 79 -1.80 1.01 7.65
N VAL A 80 -0.71 0.88 6.88
CA VAL A 80 -0.12 -0.42 6.54
C VAL A 80 0.36 -1.16 7.79
N ALA A 81 0.81 -0.46 8.83
CA ALA A 81 1.31 -1.09 10.06
C ALA A 81 0.17 -1.80 10.82
N LEU A 82 -1.01 -1.16 10.88
CA LEU A 82 -2.21 -1.75 11.50
C LEU A 82 -2.80 -2.91 10.68
N LEU A 83 -2.59 -2.92 9.35
CA LEU A 83 -3.10 -3.96 8.46
C LEU A 83 -2.17 -5.17 8.33
N ARG A 84 -0.95 -5.08 8.83
CA ARG A 84 -0.01 -6.21 8.81
C ARG A 84 -0.43 -7.28 9.79
N PHE A 85 -0.42 -8.53 9.31
CA PHE A 85 -0.64 -9.69 10.17
C PHE A 85 0.58 -9.89 11.09
N ASP A 86 0.31 -10.00 12.37
CA ASP A 86 1.30 -10.45 13.34
C ASP A 86 1.58 -11.96 13.23
N ALA A 87 2.45 -12.49 14.10
CA ALA A 87 2.83 -13.89 14.07
C ALA A 87 1.66 -14.82 14.44
N ASP A 88 0.75 -14.40 15.32
CA ASP A 88 -0.39 -15.20 15.76
C ASP A 88 -1.48 -15.20 14.68
N GLU A 89 -1.78 -14.05 14.10
CA GLU A 89 -2.71 -13.90 12.98
C GLU A 89 -2.21 -14.68 11.75
N THR A 90 -0.92 -14.62 11.47
CA THR A 90 -0.29 -15.40 10.39
C THR A 90 -0.46 -16.89 10.64
N ARG A 91 -0.20 -17.37 11.87
CA ARG A 91 -0.37 -18.77 12.24
C ARG A 91 -1.82 -19.22 12.08
N ASP A 92 -2.76 -18.41 12.51
CA ASP A 92 -4.18 -18.70 12.40
C ASP A 92 -4.67 -18.73 10.95
N LEU A 93 -4.18 -17.82 10.11
CA LEU A 93 -4.45 -17.83 8.67
C LEU A 93 -3.93 -19.10 8.01
N LEU A 94 -2.69 -19.50 8.30
CA LEU A 94 -2.08 -20.72 7.76
C LEU A 94 -2.84 -21.98 8.20
N ARG A 95 -3.24 -22.06 9.46
CA ARG A 95 -4.07 -23.18 9.97
C ARG A 95 -5.43 -23.25 9.29
N LYS A 96 -6.13 -22.12 9.14
CA LYS A 96 -7.41 -22.05 8.41
C LYS A 96 -7.24 -22.45 6.93
N GLY A 97 -6.09 -22.19 6.36
CA GLY A 97 -5.73 -22.61 5.00
C GLY A 97 -5.30 -24.08 4.87
N GLY A 98 -5.32 -24.85 5.96
CA GLY A 98 -4.97 -26.27 5.96
C GLY A 98 -3.46 -26.57 6.08
N LEU A 99 -2.63 -25.55 6.24
CA LEU A 99 -1.21 -25.72 6.55
C LEU A 99 -1.02 -25.86 8.06
N GLN A 100 -0.25 -26.87 8.47
CA GLN A 100 0.21 -26.99 9.84
C GLN A 100 1.62 -26.39 9.93
N PRO A 101 1.79 -25.21 10.53
CA PRO A 101 3.09 -24.53 10.59
C PRO A 101 4.18 -25.36 11.27
N GLU A 102 3.76 -26.31 12.10
CA GLU A 102 4.65 -27.22 12.83
C GLU A 102 5.23 -28.34 11.94
N GLN A 103 4.63 -28.60 10.77
CA GLN A 103 4.98 -29.72 9.88
C GLN A 103 5.54 -29.32 8.52
N GLY A 104 5.38 -28.09 8.08
CA GLY A 104 5.57 -27.72 6.68
C GLY A 104 6.46 -26.52 6.38
N GLY A 105 7.11 -25.97 7.33
CA GLY A 105 7.95 -24.83 7.09
C GLY A 105 8.10 -23.95 8.34
N ASP A 106 9.20 -23.32 8.43
CA ASP A 106 9.49 -22.38 9.48
C ASP A 106 8.50 -21.19 9.39
N LEU A 107 7.54 -21.12 10.32
CA LEU A 107 6.60 -19.99 10.42
C LEU A 107 7.34 -18.65 10.38
N CYS A 108 8.53 -18.60 11.02
CA CYS A 108 9.38 -17.42 10.99
C CYS A 108 9.83 -17.06 9.58
N SER A 109 10.17 -18.05 8.75
CA SER A 109 10.57 -17.79 7.35
C SER A 109 9.43 -17.25 6.51
N ILE A 110 8.22 -17.80 6.68
CA ILE A 110 7.01 -17.31 5.98
C ILE A 110 6.67 -15.90 6.45
N GLN A 111 6.68 -15.66 7.77
CA GLN A 111 6.42 -14.36 8.34
C GLN A 111 7.42 -13.31 7.87
N GLN A 112 8.72 -13.65 7.88
CA GLN A 112 9.77 -12.75 7.39
C GLN A 112 9.66 -12.47 5.89
N ALA A 113 9.33 -13.49 5.09
CA ALA A 113 9.19 -13.32 3.64
C ALA A 113 7.95 -12.50 3.27
N ALA A 114 6.81 -12.77 3.94
CA ALA A 114 5.55 -12.08 3.68
C ALA A 114 5.47 -10.72 4.38
N ASP A 115 6.29 -10.47 5.42
CA ASP A 115 6.32 -9.25 6.23
C ASP A 115 4.90 -8.82 6.70
N GLY A 116 4.08 -9.83 7.08
CA GLY A 116 2.69 -9.63 7.48
C GLY A 116 1.73 -9.24 6.35
N TRP A 117 2.18 -9.20 5.11
CA TRP A 117 1.32 -8.85 3.99
C TRP A 117 0.38 -10.00 3.62
N ILE A 118 -0.92 -9.81 3.85
CA ILE A 118 -1.94 -10.85 3.69
C ILE A 118 -2.00 -11.45 2.27
N ALA A 119 -1.79 -10.65 1.23
CA ALA A 119 -1.79 -11.15 -0.14
C ALA A 119 -0.62 -12.12 -0.37
N ALA A 120 0.55 -11.85 0.18
CA ALA A 120 1.70 -12.76 0.15
C ALA A 120 1.41 -14.03 0.94
N LEU A 121 0.86 -13.92 2.14
CA LEU A 121 0.49 -15.09 2.96
C LEU A 121 -0.53 -15.98 2.25
N ARG A 122 -1.56 -15.39 1.63
CA ARG A 122 -2.54 -16.15 0.82
C ARG A 122 -1.91 -16.80 -0.41
N ALA A 123 -0.97 -16.14 -1.04
CA ALA A 123 -0.24 -16.70 -2.16
C ALA A 123 0.61 -17.91 -1.76
N TYR A 124 1.21 -17.90 -0.56
CA TYR A 124 1.87 -19.08 0.02
C TYR A 124 0.89 -20.23 0.26
N LEU A 125 -0.33 -19.96 0.73
CA LEU A 125 -1.36 -21.01 0.91
C LEU A 125 -1.80 -21.66 -0.39
N LEU A 126 -1.79 -20.92 -1.49
CA LEU A 126 -2.22 -21.41 -2.81
C LEU A 126 -1.07 -22.05 -3.62
N ALA A 127 0.17 -21.96 -3.13
CA ALA A 127 1.31 -22.56 -3.81
C ALA A 127 1.28 -24.09 -3.70
N PRO A 128 1.51 -24.86 -4.79
CA PRO A 128 1.62 -26.30 -4.72
C PRO A 128 2.92 -26.70 -4.01
N ALA A 129 2.74 -27.29 -2.82
CA ALA A 129 3.78 -27.83 -1.93
C ALA A 129 4.87 -26.84 -1.46
N PRO A 130 4.92 -26.53 -0.15
CA PRO A 130 6.01 -25.81 0.46
C PRO A 130 7.22 -26.73 0.62
N GLY A 131 8.17 -26.70 -0.28
CA GLY A 131 9.26 -27.68 -0.20
C GLY A 131 10.63 -27.25 -0.67
N SER A 132 10.79 -26.09 -1.27
CA SER A 132 12.11 -25.64 -1.69
C SER A 132 12.20 -24.14 -1.72
N GLY A 133 13.05 -23.60 -0.89
CA GLY A 133 13.43 -22.24 -0.65
C GLY A 133 13.05 -21.18 -1.69
N ARG A 134 12.62 -20.01 -1.23
CA ARG A 134 12.38 -18.78 -2.00
C ARG A 134 11.48 -18.93 -3.23
N TYR A 135 10.27 -19.47 -3.04
CA TYR A 135 9.28 -19.52 -4.11
C TYR A 135 8.39 -18.27 -4.04
N MET A 136 8.52 -17.40 -5.03
CA MET A 136 7.57 -16.30 -5.21
C MET A 136 6.38 -16.81 -6.03
N PRO A 137 5.14 -16.76 -5.48
CA PRO A 137 3.96 -17.15 -6.24
C PRO A 137 3.78 -16.28 -7.49
N ARG A 138 3.40 -16.88 -8.62
CA ARG A 138 3.20 -16.18 -9.91
C ARG A 138 2.23 -14.99 -9.79
N SER A 139 1.20 -15.09 -8.95
CA SER A 139 0.25 -14.00 -8.72
C SER A 139 0.92 -12.75 -8.13
N ILE A 140 1.89 -12.93 -7.25
CA ILE A 140 2.67 -11.83 -6.66
C ILE A 140 3.67 -11.27 -7.68
N SER A 141 4.35 -12.17 -8.43
CA SER A 141 5.24 -11.73 -9.51
C SER A 141 4.51 -10.89 -10.55
N ASN A 142 3.35 -11.35 -11.03
CA ASN A 142 2.53 -10.60 -11.98
C ASN A 142 2.09 -9.23 -11.45
N LEU A 143 1.75 -9.12 -10.16
CA LEU A 143 1.42 -7.84 -9.54
C LEU A 143 2.61 -6.88 -9.59
N PHE A 144 3.82 -7.36 -9.28
CA PHE A 144 5.03 -6.54 -9.36
C PHE A 144 5.36 -6.15 -10.80
N ASP A 145 5.21 -7.07 -11.76
CA ASP A 145 5.41 -6.80 -13.19
C ASP A 145 4.46 -5.72 -13.71
N GLU A 146 3.19 -5.77 -13.30
CA GLU A 146 2.19 -4.75 -13.65
C GLU A 146 2.55 -3.39 -13.06
N LEU A 147 2.98 -3.34 -11.80
CA LEU A 147 3.41 -2.09 -11.15
C LEU A 147 4.66 -1.52 -11.82
N LEU A 148 5.65 -2.35 -12.14
CA LEU A 148 6.86 -1.91 -12.83
C LEU A 148 6.57 -1.46 -14.26
N GLY A 149 5.61 -2.09 -14.94
CA GLY A 149 5.17 -1.71 -16.29
C GLY A 149 4.52 -0.32 -16.38
N GLN A 150 4.08 0.25 -15.25
CA GLN A 150 3.54 1.62 -15.16
C GLN A 150 4.62 2.69 -14.93
N LEU A 151 5.87 2.28 -14.74
CA LEU A 151 6.99 3.19 -14.48
C LEU A 151 7.84 3.36 -15.74
N ASP A 152 8.50 4.50 -15.83
CA ASP A 152 9.48 4.73 -16.88
C ASP A 152 10.76 3.88 -16.70
N VAL A 153 11.52 3.74 -17.77
CA VAL A 153 12.70 2.86 -17.82
C VAL A 153 13.77 3.27 -16.82
N ASP A 154 13.97 4.58 -16.63
CA ASP A 154 15.02 5.09 -15.73
C ASP A 154 14.63 4.85 -14.26
N THR A 155 13.37 5.03 -13.91
CA THR A 155 12.83 4.69 -12.60
C THR A 155 12.93 3.18 -12.33
N CYS A 156 12.59 2.32 -13.30
CA CYS A 156 12.77 0.87 -13.16
C CYS A 156 14.23 0.49 -12.93
N ARG A 157 15.16 1.11 -13.64
CA ARG A 157 16.61 0.89 -13.48
C ARG A 157 17.09 1.32 -12.10
N ALA A 158 16.63 2.47 -11.63
CA ALA A 158 16.94 2.95 -10.27
C ALA A 158 16.40 2.00 -9.20
N LEU A 159 15.15 1.51 -9.34
CA LEU A 159 14.56 0.51 -8.44
C LEU A 159 15.35 -0.79 -8.43
N CYS A 160 15.80 -1.27 -9.58
CA CYS A 160 16.66 -2.43 -9.68
C CYS A 160 17.94 -2.24 -8.86
N SER A 161 18.61 -1.11 -8.97
CA SER A 161 19.81 -0.81 -8.19
C SER A 161 19.55 -0.79 -6.68
N VAL A 162 18.42 -0.20 -6.27
CA VAL A 162 17.98 -0.18 -4.85
C VAL A 162 17.58 -1.57 -4.36
N GLY A 163 17.02 -2.42 -5.22
CA GLY A 163 16.68 -3.81 -4.92
C GLY A 163 17.87 -4.65 -4.48
N LEU A 164 19.10 -4.27 -4.81
CA LEU A 164 20.32 -4.94 -4.35
C LEU A 164 20.65 -4.63 -2.89
N LEU A 165 20.15 -3.52 -2.35
CA LEU A 165 20.42 -3.06 -1.00
C LEU A 165 19.45 -3.71 0.00
N GLU A 166 19.94 -4.05 1.19
CA GLU A 166 19.08 -4.51 2.29
C GLU A 166 18.37 -3.35 2.97
N LYS A 167 19.10 -2.27 3.15
CA LYS A 167 18.63 -1.01 3.73
C LYS A 167 19.27 0.15 2.96
N PHE A 168 18.57 1.27 2.91
CA PHE A 168 19.09 2.47 2.28
C PHE A 168 18.62 3.73 2.99
N SER A 169 19.36 4.79 2.79
CA SER A 169 19.03 6.14 3.26
C SER A 169 19.13 7.10 2.08
N LEU A 170 18.56 8.31 2.22
CA LEU A 170 18.64 9.30 1.14
C LEU A 170 20.09 9.65 0.77
N PRO A 171 21.05 9.83 1.72
CA PRO A 171 22.45 10.02 1.36
C PRO A 171 23.06 8.88 0.54
N LEU A 172 22.72 7.62 0.87
CA LEU A 172 23.16 6.46 0.11
C LEU A 172 22.56 6.43 -1.29
N LEU A 173 21.27 6.74 -1.42
CA LEU A 173 20.62 6.84 -2.73
C LEU A 173 21.25 7.93 -3.60
N ARG A 174 21.56 9.09 -3.01
CA ARG A 174 22.24 10.19 -3.74
C ARG A 174 23.61 9.77 -4.27
N SER A 175 24.38 9.02 -3.48
CA SER A 175 25.67 8.50 -3.93
C SER A 175 25.55 7.45 -5.05
N LEU A 176 24.44 6.72 -5.12
CA LEU A 176 24.21 5.65 -6.09
C LEU A 176 23.57 6.18 -7.39
N LEU A 177 22.63 7.10 -7.30
CA LEU A 177 21.76 7.53 -8.39
C LEU A 177 21.96 9.01 -8.79
N GLY A 178 22.67 9.80 -7.97
CA GLY A 178 22.71 11.24 -8.04
C GLY A 178 21.53 11.92 -7.31
N ASP A 179 21.69 13.21 -6.98
CA ASP A 179 20.77 13.94 -6.09
C ASP A 179 19.32 13.93 -6.61
N SER A 180 19.11 14.34 -7.83
CA SER A 180 17.78 14.51 -8.43
C SER A 180 17.03 13.16 -8.54
N ALA A 181 17.71 12.10 -9.03
CA ALA A 181 17.09 10.79 -9.19
C ALA A 181 16.78 10.13 -7.85
N ALA A 182 17.65 10.29 -6.85
CA ALA A 182 17.45 9.76 -5.50
C ALA A 182 16.22 10.38 -4.82
N GLU A 183 16.07 11.69 -4.91
CA GLU A 183 14.91 12.40 -4.34
C GLU A 183 13.62 12.02 -5.05
N ALA A 184 13.63 12.01 -6.38
CA ALA A 184 12.47 11.64 -7.18
C ALA A 184 12.03 10.20 -6.88
N LEU A 185 12.98 9.26 -6.78
CA LEU A 185 12.68 7.87 -6.46
C LEU A 185 12.11 7.71 -5.05
N LEU A 186 12.72 8.33 -4.03
CA LEU A 186 12.20 8.24 -2.66
C LEU A 186 10.81 8.86 -2.53
N GLN A 187 10.56 9.99 -3.17
CA GLN A 187 9.23 10.59 -3.22
C GLN A 187 8.21 9.69 -3.93
N LEU A 188 8.60 9.04 -5.02
CA LEU A 188 7.73 8.10 -5.73
C LEU A 188 7.37 6.91 -4.83
N LEU A 189 8.37 6.29 -4.17
CA LEU A 189 8.16 5.16 -3.26
C LEU A 189 7.21 5.53 -2.12
N ARG A 190 7.40 6.70 -1.52
CA ARG A 190 6.52 7.21 -0.45
C ARG A 190 5.10 7.52 -0.96
N ARG A 191 4.96 8.32 -2.02
CA ARG A 191 3.65 8.74 -2.53
C ARG A 191 2.81 7.60 -3.05
N ARG A 192 3.43 6.58 -3.66
CA ARG A 192 2.73 5.41 -4.19
C ARG A 192 2.70 4.25 -3.21
N GLN A 193 3.28 4.41 -2.02
CA GLN A 193 3.41 3.35 -1.00
C GLN A 193 3.94 2.04 -1.61
N LEU A 194 4.95 2.15 -2.48
CA LEU A 194 5.50 1.04 -3.24
C LEU A 194 6.41 0.18 -2.36
N PHE A 195 5.78 -0.61 -1.47
CA PHE A 195 6.49 -1.61 -0.67
C PHE A 195 7.72 -1.07 0.09
N LEU A 196 7.65 0.20 0.51
CA LEU A 196 8.67 0.88 1.28
C LEU A 196 8.39 0.71 2.76
N ASN A 197 9.36 0.17 3.49
CA ASN A 197 9.35 0.08 4.95
C ASN A 197 10.24 1.16 5.52
N VAL A 198 9.73 1.92 6.48
CA VAL A 198 10.50 2.86 7.29
C VAL A 198 11.09 2.08 8.46
N LEU A 199 12.38 2.21 8.72
CA LEU A 199 13.12 1.41 9.70
C LEU A 199 13.42 2.15 11.00
N ASP A 200 13.24 3.49 11.02
CA ASP A 200 13.53 4.33 12.17
C ASP A 200 12.49 5.44 12.35
N GLU A 201 12.33 5.94 13.56
CA GLU A 201 11.40 7.02 13.92
C GLU A 201 11.70 8.37 13.24
N GLN A 202 12.90 8.51 12.67
CA GLN A 202 13.36 9.75 12.03
C GLN A 202 13.15 9.72 10.50
N ASP A 203 12.52 8.66 9.97
CA ASP A 203 12.30 8.47 8.53
C ASP A 203 13.59 8.59 7.70
N SER A 204 14.73 8.18 8.27
CA SER A 204 16.04 8.32 7.66
C SER A 204 16.56 7.03 7.01
N TRP A 205 16.10 5.87 7.48
CA TRP A 205 16.44 4.56 6.96
C TRP A 205 15.22 3.82 6.44
N PHE A 206 15.40 3.19 5.29
CA PHE A 206 14.35 2.48 4.55
C PHE A 206 14.80 1.10 4.11
N SER A 207 13.83 0.23 3.87
CA SER A 207 14.01 -1.01 3.13
C SER A 207 12.85 -1.24 2.18
N LEU A 208 13.07 -2.01 1.13
CA LEU A 208 11.97 -2.53 0.33
C LEU A 208 11.42 -3.81 0.96
N HIS A 209 10.12 -4.03 0.79
CA HIS A 209 9.48 -5.28 1.19
C HIS A 209 10.26 -6.48 0.63
N PRO A 210 10.53 -7.54 1.41
CA PRO A 210 11.41 -8.63 1.01
C PRO A 210 11.06 -9.27 -0.33
N LEU A 211 9.78 -9.54 -0.59
CA LEU A 211 9.32 -10.12 -1.86
C LEU A 211 9.52 -9.18 -3.04
N PHE A 212 9.24 -7.89 -2.87
CA PHE A 212 9.45 -6.91 -3.93
C PHE A 212 10.94 -6.76 -4.25
N ARG A 213 11.78 -6.72 -3.23
CA ARG A 213 13.24 -6.70 -3.39
C ARG A 213 13.76 -7.94 -4.13
N GLU A 214 13.26 -9.12 -3.81
CA GLU A 214 13.62 -10.37 -4.49
C GLU A 214 13.19 -10.36 -5.96
N HIS A 215 11.98 -9.87 -6.25
CA HIS A 215 11.50 -9.71 -7.61
C HIS A 215 12.38 -8.77 -8.42
N LEU A 216 12.74 -7.59 -7.87
CA LEU A 216 13.66 -6.65 -8.53
C LEU A 216 15.02 -7.27 -8.82
N ARG A 217 15.60 -8.03 -7.87
CA ARG A 217 16.87 -8.76 -8.06
C ARG A 217 16.78 -9.76 -9.21
N SER A 218 15.70 -10.53 -9.27
CA SER A 218 15.47 -11.50 -10.33
C SER A 218 15.30 -10.83 -11.71
N ALA A 219 14.57 -9.71 -11.75
CA ALA A 219 14.35 -8.93 -12.97
C ALA A 219 15.64 -8.25 -13.47
N CYS A 220 16.54 -7.84 -12.56
CA CYS A 220 17.84 -7.29 -12.93
C CYS A 220 18.74 -8.35 -13.58
N LEU A 221 18.84 -9.53 -12.97
CA LEU A 221 19.68 -10.62 -13.48
C LEU A 221 19.22 -11.12 -14.86
N ALA A 222 17.90 -11.08 -15.12
CA ALA A 222 17.35 -11.50 -16.42
C ALA A 222 17.57 -10.46 -17.54
N ARG A 223 18.02 -9.23 -17.24
CA ARG A 223 18.29 -8.19 -18.23
C ARG A 223 19.76 -8.07 -18.64
N ASP A 224 20.64 -8.72 -17.88
CA ASP A 224 22.09 -8.73 -18.16
C ASP A 224 22.52 -9.95 -19.02
N ASP A 225 21.59 -10.83 -19.37
CA ASP A 225 21.73 -11.90 -20.36
C ASP A 225 21.06 -11.51 -21.71
#